data_93bd47965fc9fe8f89b097b437f0d7b9
#
_entry.id   93bd47965fc9fe8f89b097b437f0d7b9
#
_cell.length_a   1.000
_cell.length_b   1.000
_cell.length_c   1.000
_cell.angle_alpha   90.00
_cell.angle_beta   90.00
_cell.angle_gamma   90.00
#
_symmetry.space_group_name_H-M   'P 1'
#
loop_
_entity.id
_entity.type
_entity.pdbx_description
1 polymer ?
#
loop_
_entity_poly.entity_id
_entity_poly.type
_entity_poly.pdbx_seq_one_letter_code
_entity_poly.pdbx_strand_id
1 'polypeptide(L)'
;MGLNFYTCSKQNNIDFVYFTDSDEIINLASKYPNIICHKVSFVKYCENASKHLGVDFHPQHAYKLCDLRPFYGFIHQDMLKQYDFWGYGDNDLIYGNLNVLTNQDMLQAYDVITTMSERIAGHFAIFRNNDKYRMLGFKCPRWKEHLLSSEHVGFDESDWVRLVLPEKRLLTALFKGLFKPFMSYERWVKCTYRLYSNKWNRKFIKEMFTTPVPKDCEIWTYDNQSGKIIAPDGKTLPYLHFLFFKKTKYLETDKYWKDDYWKVDNRRDFSEKKCIYFSLDGVKEDRL
;
A
#
# COMPACT_ATOMS: atom_id res chain seq x y z
N MET A 1 -14.69 -1.24 -4.28
CA MET A 1 -14.72 -0.13 -3.31
C MET A 1 -15.56 -0.42 -2.06
N GLY A 2 -16.80 -0.94 -2.16
CA GLY A 2 -17.67 -1.12 -0.98
C GLY A 2 -17.03 -1.92 0.14
N LEU A 3 -16.47 -3.09 -0.15
CA LEU A 3 -15.77 -3.91 0.84
C LEU A 3 -14.50 -3.24 1.37
N ASN A 4 -13.72 -2.54 0.50
CA ASN A 4 -12.58 -1.76 0.95
C ASN A 4 -13.01 -0.68 1.96
N PHE A 5 -14.02 0.13 1.64
CA PHE A 5 -14.57 1.14 2.56
C PHE A 5 -15.10 0.54 3.86
N TYR A 6 -15.82 -0.58 3.77
CA TYR A 6 -16.30 -1.28 4.95
C TYR A 6 -15.14 -1.65 5.89
N THR A 7 -14.06 -2.23 5.35
CA THR A 7 -12.90 -2.61 6.17
C THR A 7 -12.08 -1.41 6.64
N CYS A 8 -11.99 -0.33 5.85
CA CYS A 8 -11.45 0.96 6.30
C CYS A 8 -12.22 1.51 7.51
N SER A 9 -13.55 1.44 7.46
CA SER A 9 -14.40 1.97 8.55
C SER A 9 -14.22 1.26 9.89
N LYS A 10 -13.63 0.07 9.88
CA LYS A 10 -13.31 -0.69 11.10
C LYS A 10 -11.97 -0.32 11.74
N GLN A 11 -11.22 0.58 11.10
CA GLN A 11 -9.92 1.02 11.63
C GLN A 11 -10.11 2.21 12.56
N ASN A 12 -9.68 2.05 13.79
CA ASN A 12 -9.70 3.13 14.77
C ASN A 12 -8.46 4.02 14.57
N ASN A 13 -8.59 5.32 14.81
CA ASN A 13 -7.50 6.31 14.75
C ASN A 13 -6.84 6.46 13.36
N ILE A 14 -7.54 6.07 12.30
CA ILE A 14 -7.07 6.22 10.92
C ILE A 14 -8.20 6.84 10.10
N ASP A 15 -7.93 7.98 9.49
CA ASP A 15 -8.78 8.57 8.47
C ASP A 15 -8.27 8.19 7.08
N PHE A 16 -9.18 7.75 6.22
CA PHE A 16 -8.88 7.38 4.85
C PHE A 16 -9.37 8.49 3.91
N VAL A 17 -8.44 9.06 3.16
CA VAL A 17 -8.74 10.17 2.24
C VAL A 17 -8.71 9.66 0.80
N TYR A 18 -9.79 9.92 0.07
CA TYR A 18 -9.93 9.56 -1.34
C TYR A 18 -10.17 10.79 -2.19
N PHE A 19 -9.55 10.81 -3.36
CA PHE A 19 -9.76 11.81 -4.38
C PHE A 19 -10.45 11.16 -5.57
N THR A 20 -11.65 11.62 -5.93
CA THR A 20 -12.47 10.98 -6.96
C THR A 20 -13.41 11.98 -7.62
N ASP A 21 -13.79 11.74 -8.86
CA ASP A 21 -14.85 12.46 -9.57
C ASP A 21 -16.18 11.70 -9.58
N SER A 22 -16.23 10.49 -9.04
CA SER A 22 -17.41 9.64 -9.01
C SER A 22 -18.33 9.99 -7.84
N ASP A 23 -19.54 10.46 -8.15
CA ASP A 23 -20.59 10.70 -7.15
C ASP A 23 -21.04 9.41 -6.45
N GLU A 24 -21.01 8.28 -7.16
CA GLU A 24 -21.32 6.98 -6.56
C GLU A 24 -20.34 6.65 -5.42
N ILE A 25 -19.03 6.85 -5.66
CA ILE A 25 -17.98 6.61 -4.65
C ILE A 25 -18.13 7.55 -3.46
N ILE A 26 -18.42 8.83 -3.71
CA ILE A 26 -18.64 9.84 -2.66
C ILE A 26 -19.84 9.46 -1.79
N ASN A 27 -20.95 9.08 -2.42
CA ASN A 27 -22.16 8.66 -1.71
C ASN A 27 -21.94 7.38 -0.90
N LEU A 28 -21.13 6.46 -1.42
CA LEU A 28 -20.77 5.23 -0.70
C LEU A 28 -19.91 5.54 0.53
N ALA A 29 -18.93 6.42 0.40
CA ALA A 29 -18.01 6.83 1.45
C ALA A 29 -18.71 7.59 2.59
N SER A 30 -19.74 8.39 2.27
CA SER A 30 -20.47 9.21 3.26
C SER A 30 -21.14 8.41 4.39
N LYS A 31 -21.26 7.09 4.21
CA LYS A 31 -21.75 6.17 5.26
C LYS A 31 -20.75 5.99 6.41
N TYR A 32 -19.49 6.36 6.22
CA TYR A 32 -18.40 6.04 7.14
C TYR A 32 -17.67 7.31 7.58
N PRO A 33 -17.67 7.63 8.88
CA PRO A 33 -17.18 8.92 9.37
C PRO A 33 -15.66 9.12 9.20
N ASN A 34 -14.88 8.03 9.14
CA ASN A 34 -13.44 8.06 8.95
C ASN A 34 -13.01 7.90 7.48
N ILE A 35 -13.96 8.03 6.53
CA ILE A 35 -13.67 8.03 5.09
C ILE A 35 -14.02 9.40 4.51
N ILE A 36 -13.00 10.13 4.11
CA ILE A 36 -13.10 11.50 3.61
C ILE A 36 -12.91 11.49 2.09
N CYS A 37 -13.94 11.85 1.34
CA CYS A 37 -13.84 11.95 -0.11
C CYS A 37 -13.78 13.41 -0.56
N HIS A 38 -12.78 13.73 -1.37
CA HIS A 38 -12.66 14.99 -2.07
C HIS A 38 -13.07 14.82 -3.54
N LYS A 39 -14.12 15.55 -3.96
CA LYS A 39 -14.54 15.54 -5.36
C LYS A 39 -13.58 16.34 -6.19
N VAL A 40 -12.82 15.65 -7.03
CA VAL A 40 -11.85 16.27 -7.94
C VAL A 40 -11.68 15.41 -9.18
N SER A 41 -11.64 16.04 -10.35
CA SER A 41 -11.30 15.33 -11.59
C SER A 41 -9.82 14.97 -11.64
N PHE A 42 -9.48 13.92 -12.40
CA PHE A 42 -8.11 13.49 -12.61
C PHE A 42 -7.20 14.64 -13.09
N VAL A 43 -7.68 15.42 -14.06
CA VAL A 43 -6.94 16.57 -14.59
C VAL A 43 -6.66 17.60 -13.51
N LYS A 44 -7.68 18.01 -12.73
CA LYS A 44 -7.50 18.98 -11.65
C LYS A 44 -6.58 18.47 -10.53
N TYR A 45 -6.62 17.18 -10.24
CA TYR A 45 -5.69 16.59 -9.28
C TYR A 45 -4.24 16.69 -9.77
N CYS A 46 -3.99 16.39 -11.04
CA CYS A 46 -2.67 16.51 -11.66
C CYS A 46 -2.18 17.97 -11.74
N GLU A 47 -3.05 18.91 -12.06
CA GLU A 47 -2.76 20.36 -12.03
C GLU A 47 -2.35 20.81 -10.62
N ASN A 48 -3.07 20.36 -9.59
CA ASN A 48 -2.72 20.66 -8.21
C ASN A 48 -1.34 20.07 -7.82
N ALA A 49 -1.07 18.82 -8.21
CA ALA A 49 0.24 18.21 -8.00
C ALA A 49 1.35 18.98 -8.72
N SER A 50 1.11 19.38 -9.98
CA SER A 50 2.03 20.20 -10.78
C SER A 50 2.37 21.50 -10.09
N LYS A 51 1.37 22.21 -9.57
CA LYS A 51 1.53 23.47 -8.85
C LYS A 51 2.41 23.31 -7.60
N HIS A 52 2.15 22.26 -6.79
CA HIS A 52 2.93 22.03 -5.56
C HIS A 52 4.37 21.61 -5.87
N LEU A 53 4.59 20.82 -6.91
CA LEU A 53 5.89 20.27 -7.23
C LEU A 53 6.74 21.17 -8.14
N GLY A 54 6.14 22.17 -8.76
CA GLY A 54 6.84 23.04 -9.74
C GLY A 54 7.30 22.26 -10.99
N VAL A 55 6.49 21.27 -11.43
CA VAL A 55 6.72 20.48 -12.66
C VAL A 55 5.41 20.30 -13.39
N ASP A 56 5.48 20.12 -14.70
CA ASP A 56 4.32 19.93 -15.58
C ASP A 56 3.91 18.45 -15.59
N PHE A 57 3.13 18.04 -14.59
CA PHE A 57 2.71 16.65 -14.40
C PHE A 57 1.35 16.41 -15.04
N HIS A 58 1.33 15.95 -16.28
CA HIS A 58 0.13 15.63 -17.04
C HIS A 58 0.16 14.21 -17.62
N PRO A 59 0.03 13.18 -16.78
CA PRO A 59 0.08 11.80 -17.24
C PRO A 59 -1.16 11.42 -18.06
N GLN A 60 -0.96 10.56 -19.06
CA GLN A 60 -2.06 10.04 -19.88
C GLN A 60 -2.87 8.95 -19.17
N HIS A 61 -2.24 8.27 -18.18
CA HIS A 61 -2.84 7.14 -17.49
C HIS A 61 -2.79 7.32 -15.96
N ALA A 62 -3.88 7.01 -15.29
CA ALA A 62 -4.00 7.14 -13.83
C ALA A 62 -2.96 6.31 -13.05
N TYR A 63 -2.45 5.21 -13.62
CA TYR A 63 -1.41 4.40 -12.99
C TYR A 63 -0.12 5.17 -12.71
N LYS A 64 0.16 6.23 -13.47
CA LYS A 64 1.29 7.14 -13.24
C LYS A 64 1.20 7.88 -11.90
N LEU A 65 0.03 8.00 -11.30
CA LEU A 65 -0.12 8.58 -9.96
C LEU A 65 0.66 7.83 -8.87
N CYS A 66 1.01 6.55 -9.10
CA CYS A 66 1.87 5.81 -8.20
C CYS A 66 3.23 6.50 -7.99
N ASP A 67 3.77 7.14 -9.03
CA ASP A 67 5.04 7.87 -8.94
C ASP A 67 4.92 9.18 -8.11
N LEU A 68 3.71 9.64 -7.76
CA LEU A 68 3.50 10.76 -6.83
C LEU A 68 3.55 10.34 -5.35
N ARG A 69 3.49 9.05 -5.01
CA ARG A 69 3.48 8.58 -3.62
C ARG A 69 4.58 9.19 -2.74
N PRO A 70 5.83 9.32 -3.22
CA PRO A 70 6.88 9.99 -2.45
C PRO A 70 6.62 11.45 -2.10
N PHE A 71 5.66 12.08 -2.76
CA PHE A 71 5.31 13.49 -2.59
C PHE A 71 3.94 13.70 -1.93
N TYR A 72 3.17 12.66 -1.64
CA TYR A 72 1.84 12.80 -1.05
C TYR A 72 1.87 13.58 0.26
N GLY A 73 2.85 13.32 1.12
CA GLY A 73 3.02 14.08 2.36
C GLY A 73 3.26 15.57 2.14
N PHE A 74 3.86 15.97 1.04
CA PHE A 74 4.09 17.37 0.67
C PHE A 74 2.89 17.98 -0.06
N ILE A 75 2.35 17.29 -1.05
CA ILE A 75 1.21 17.75 -1.85
C ILE A 75 -0.01 18.00 -0.94
N HIS A 76 -0.21 17.15 0.05
CA HIS A 76 -1.36 17.20 0.95
C HIS A 76 -1.04 17.73 2.35
N GLN A 77 0.09 18.44 2.52
CA GLN A 77 0.58 18.86 3.84
C GLN A 77 -0.44 19.69 4.65
N ASP A 78 -1.28 20.48 3.98
CA ASP A 78 -2.30 21.29 4.66
C ASP A 78 -3.38 20.44 5.32
N MET A 79 -3.76 19.33 4.70
CA MET A 79 -4.71 18.36 5.24
C MET A 79 -4.10 17.52 6.38
N LEU A 80 -2.79 17.38 6.38
CA LEU A 80 -2.06 16.52 7.30
C LEU A 80 -1.68 17.20 8.62
N LYS A 81 -1.94 18.50 8.79
CA LYS A 81 -1.49 19.30 9.96
C LYS A 81 -1.89 18.72 11.31
N GLN A 82 -3.03 18.04 11.38
CA GLN A 82 -3.58 17.48 12.62
C GLN A 82 -3.16 16.02 12.87
N TYR A 83 -2.41 15.40 11.96
CA TYR A 83 -2.03 13.99 12.06
C TYR A 83 -0.56 13.82 12.39
N ASP A 84 -0.24 12.89 13.27
CA ASP A 84 1.14 12.53 13.62
C ASP A 84 1.83 11.70 12.53
N PHE A 85 1.04 11.00 11.72
CA PHE A 85 1.49 10.16 10.61
C PHE A 85 0.64 10.38 9.37
N TRP A 86 1.21 10.11 8.22
CA TRP A 86 0.52 10.01 6.94
C TRP A 86 0.95 8.74 6.23
N GLY A 87 0.17 8.28 5.29
CA GLY A 87 0.49 7.08 4.54
C GLY A 87 -0.29 6.99 3.25
N TYR A 88 -0.10 5.89 2.56
CA TYR A 88 -0.90 5.53 1.40
C TYR A 88 -1.22 4.04 1.40
N GLY A 89 -2.29 3.70 0.71
CA GLY A 89 -2.70 2.33 0.44
C GLY A 89 -3.36 2.22 -0.93
N ASP A 90 -3.21 1.08 -1.59
CA ASP A 90 -3.89 0.83 -2.85
C ASP A 90 -5.38 0.53 -2.64
N ASN A 91 -6.19 0.83 -3.64
CA ASN A 91 -7.65 0.66 -3.58
C ASN A 91 -8.10 -0.81 -3.62
N ASP A 92 -7.19 -1.72 -3.88
CA ASP A 92 -7.41 -3.16 -3.89
C ASP A 92 -6.91 -3.87 -2.62
N LEU A 93 -6.77 -3.12 -1.54
CA LEU A 93 -6.54 -3.65 -0.21
C LEU A 93 -7.86 -3.90 0.52
N ILE A 94 -7.91 -4.99 1.24
CA ILE A 94 -8.92 -5.27 2.28
C ILE A 94 -8.17 -5.24 3.60
N TYR A 95 -8.57 -4.35 4.50
CA TYR A 95 -7.88 -4.14 5.76
C TYR A 95 -8.40 -5.09 6.83
N GLY A 96 -7.47 -5.80 7.46
CA GLY A 96 -7.70 -6.48 8.72
C GLY A 96 -7.46 -5.53 9.89
N ASN A 97 -6.98 -6.05 11.01
CA ASN A 97 -6.64 -5.23 12.16
C ASN A 97 -5.30 -4.50 11.95
N LEU A 98 -5.36 -3.24 11.49
CA LEU A 98 -4.17 -2.40 11.32
C LEU A 98 -3.52 -1.98 12.65
N ASN A 99 -4.19 -2.16 13.79
CA ASN A 99 -3.62 -1.78 15.08
C ASN A 99 -2.29 -2.51 15.40
N VAL A 100 -2.05 -3.66 14.77
CA VAL A 100 -0.74 -4.32 14.87
C VAL A 100 0.41 -3.49 14.29
N LEU A 101 0.10 -2.55 13.38
CA LEU A 101 1.05 -1.64 12.74
C LEU A 101 0.96 -0.21 13.28
N THR A 102 -0.17 0.17 13.88
CA THR A 102 -0.49 1.55 14.25
C THR A 102 -0.77 1.73 15.73
N ASN A 103 -0.43 0.73 16.57
CA ASN A 103 -0.50 0.91 18.01
C ASN A 103 0.58 1.88 18.50
N GLN A 104 0.41 2.39 19.70
CA GLN A 104 1.26 3.41 20.28
C GLN A 104 2.74 3.00 20.33
N ASP A 105 3.05 1.75 20.69
CA ASP A 105 4.43 1.26 20.76
C ASP A 105 5.11 1.29 19.39
N MET A 106 4.39 0.87 18.34
CA MET A 106 4.88 0.91 16.96
C MET A 106 5.11 2.34 16.48
N LEU A 107 4.15 3.23 16.73
CA LEU A 107 4.24 4.64 16.30
C LEU A 107 5.30 5.42 17.08
N GLN A 108 5.61 5.04 18.32
CA GLN A 108 6.72 5.63 19.08
C GLN A 108 8.08 5.10 18.60
N ALA A 109 8.15 3.81 18.28
CA ALA A 109 9.42 3.15 17.93
C ALA A 109 9.88 3.45 16.50
N TYR A 110 8.95 3.71 15.56
CA TYR A 110 9.26 3.77 14.13
C TYR A 110 8.75 5.05 13.47
N ASP A 111 9.57 5.62 12.60
CA ASP A 111 9.19 6.77 11.76
C ASP A 111 8.57 6.33 10.43
N VAL A 112 8.95 5.15 9.94
CA VAL A 112 8.43 4.56 8.71
C VAL A 112 7.97 3.14 9.00
N ILE A 113 6.75 2.83 8.61
CA ILE A 113 6.12 1.53 8.79
C ILE A 113 5.73 1.00 7.41
N THR A 114 6.32 -0.10 7.03
CA THR A 114 6.04 -0.80 5.78
C THR A 114 6.06 -2.30 6.02
N THR A 115 5.40 -3.06 5.18
CA THR A 115 5.34 -4.51 5.29
C THR A 115 6.40 -5.24 4.49
N MET A 116 7.38 -4.51 3.94
CA MET A 116 8.54 -5.08 3.27
C MET A 116 9.82 -4.73 4.01
N SER A 117 10.69 -5.72 4.15
CA SER A 117 11.94 -5.57 4.90
C SER A 117 13.05 -4.88 4.12
N GLU A 118 13.05 -5.04 2.80
CA GLU A 118 14.11 -4.54 1.91
C GLU A 118 13.74 -3.29 1.14
N ARG A 119 12.46 -2.90 1.15
CA ARG A 119 11.95 -1.74 0.43
C ARG A 119 10.69 -1.18 1.09
N ILE A 120 10.32 0.02 0.72
CA ILE A 120 9.00 0.57 1.02
C ILE A 120 8.00 -0.14 0.10
N ALA A 121 6.92 -0.65 0.67
CA ALA A 121 5.87 -1.27 -0.12
C ALA A 121 5.12 -0.22 -0.93
N GLY A 122 5.06 -0.38 -2.25
CA GLY A 122 4.32 0.54 -3.12
C GLY A 122 2.82 0.54 -2.84
N HIS A 123 2.27 -0.58 -2.36
CA HIS A 123 0.84 -0.73 -2.07
C HIS A 123 0.42 -0.30 -0.65
N PHE A 124 1.38 -0.16 0.30
CA PHE A 124 1.06 0.27 1.67
C PHE A 124 2.31 0.75 2.41
N ALA A 125 2.29 1.98 2.89
CA ALA A 125 3.30 2.50 3.80
C ALA A 125 2.77 3.65 4.64
N ILE A 126 3.36 3.83 5.84
CA ILE A 126 3.04 4.89 6.79
C ILE A 126 4.33 5.62 7.15
N PHE A 127 4.27 6.93 7.27
CA PHE A 127 5.40 7.81 7.58
C PHE A 127 5.05 8.77 8.69
N ARG A 128 6.01 9.04 9.57
CA ARG A 128 5.86 10.13 10.56
C ARG A 128 5.69 11.46 9.84
N ASN A 129 4.72 12.24 10.29
CA ASN A 129 4.38 13.52 9.66
C ASN A 129 5.33 14.63 10.13
N ASN A 130 6.47 14.72 9.49
CA ASN A 130 7.42 15.81 9.67
C ASN A 130 8.07 16.17 8.34
N ASP A 131 8.79 17.30 8.30
CA ASP A 131 9.42 17.82 7.07
C ASP A 131 10.40 16.83 6.44
N LYS A 132 11.11 16.06 7.27
CA LYS A 132 12.06 15.06 6.78
C LYS A 132 11.40 14.06 5.83
N TYR A 133 10.24 13.54 6.20
CA TYR A 133 9.54 12.52 5.41
C TYR A 133 8.61 13.11 4.36
N ARG A 134 8.03 14.30 4.59
CA ARG A 134 7.27 15.01 3.55
C ARG A 134 8.14 15.44 2.38
N MET A 135 9.38 15.87 2.65
CA MET A 135 10.33 16.37 1.65
C MET A 135 11.24 15.28 1.06
N LEU A 136 11.05 14.02 1.45
CA LEU A 136 11.97 12.96 1.08
C LEU A 136 11.99 12.70 -0.44
N GLY A 137 10.87 12.82 -1.12
CA GLY A 137 10.75 12.65 -2.57
C GLY A 137 11.68 13.59 -3.36
N PHE A 138 11.85 14.83 -2.88
CA PHE A 138 12.72 15.84 -3.53
C PHE A 138 14.22 15.50 -3.45
N LYS A 139 14.59 14.59 -2.57
CA LYS A 139 15.99 14.13 -2.45
C LYS A 139 16.31 13.00 -3.43
N CYS A 140 15.32 12.46 -4.13
CA CYS A 140 15.54 11.46 -5.17
C CYS A 140 16.29 12.06 -6.34
N PRO A 141 17.39 11.45 -6.79
CA PRO A 141 18.02 11.86 -8.04
C PRO A 141 17.01 11.77 -9.19
N ARG A 142 17.01 12.79 -10.06
CA ARG A 142 16.20 12.80 -11.28
C ARG A 142 14.66 12.69 -11.04
N TRP A 143 14.18 13.08 -9.87
CA TRP A 143 12.76 12.98 -9.55
C TRP A 143 11.87 13.74 -10.56
N LYS A 144 12.32 14.91 -11.07
CA LYS A 144 11.60 15.64 -12.12
C LYS A 144 11.48 14.85 -13.41
N GLU A 145 12.57 14.24 -13.86
CA GLU A 145 12.56 13.40 -15.06
C GLU A 145 11.64 12.19 -14.89
N HIS A 146 11.65 11.57 -13.70
CA HIS A 146 10.74 10.47 -13.38
C HIS A 146 9.27 10.89 -13.45
N LEU A 147 8.92 12.06 -12.92
CA LEU A 147 7.54 12.56 -12.98
C LEU A 147 7.14 12.98 -14.40
N LEU A 148 8.04 13.55 -15.17
CA LEU A 148 7.80 13.99 -16.55
C LEU A 148 7.79 12.85 -17.57
N SER A 149 8.27 11.66 -17.20
CA SER A 149 8.15 10.46 -18.04
C SER A 149 6.68 10.14 -18.30
N SER A 150 6.35 9.77 -19.53
CA SER A 150 4.98 9.30 -19.89
C SER A 150 4.61 8.00 -19.19
N GLU A 151 5.60 7.16 -18.91
CA GLU A 151 5.43 5.84 -18.32
C GLU A 151 5.62 5.85 -16.81
N HIS A 152 4.93 4.94 -16.13
CA HIS A 152 5.19 4.63 -14.73
C HIS A 152 6.59 4.05 -14.59
N VAL A 153 7.41 4.66 -13.73
CA VAL A 153 8.80 4.25 -13.54
C VAL A 153 9.04 3.50 -12.23
N GLY A 154 8.02 3.40 -11.37
CA GLY A 154 8.09 2.69 -10.08
C GLY A 154 9.11 3.29 -9.12
N PHE A 155 9.32 4.59 -9.17
CA PHE A 155 10.34 5.21 -8.36
C PHE A 155 9.98 5.29 -6.87
N ASP A 156 8.71 5.15 -6.56
CA ASP A 156 8.16 4.97 -5.21
C ASP A 156 8.70 3.69 -4.52
N GLU A 157 9.01 2.65 -5.29
CA GLU A 157 9.58 1.40 -4.77
C GLU A 157 11.10 1.28 -4.94
N SER A 158 11.70 2.02 -5.85
CA SER A 158 13.12 1.88 -6.21
C SER A 158 14.02 2.96 -5.60
N ASP A 159 13.98 4.17 -6.12
CA ASP A 159 14.91 5.23 -5.76
C ASP A 159 14.56 5.89 -4.44
N TRP A 160 13.27 5.99 -4.12
CA TRP A 160 12.80 6.52 -2.85
C TRP A 160 13.24 5.67 -1.65
N VAL A 161 13.18 4.35 -1.81
CA VAL A 161 13.71 3.41 -0.81
C VAL A 161 15.15 3.72 -0.44
N ARG A 162 15.98 4.05 -1.43
CA ARG A 162 17.40 4.35 -1.22
C ARG A 162 17.63 5.57 -0.36
N LEU A 163 16.66 6.48 -0.30
CA LEU A 163 16.78 7.70 0.49
C LEU A 163 16.44 7.50 1.96
N VAL A 164 15.49 6.64 2.23
CA VAL A 164 15.18 6.24 3.61
C VAL A 164 16.34 5.44 4.19
N LEU A 165 17.25 4.98 3.34
CA LEU A 165 18.35 4.10 3.63
C LEU A 165 19.75 4.64 3.23
N PRO A 166 20.10 5.87 3.57
CA PRO A 166 21.26 6.54 2.98
C PRO A 166 22.62 5.88 3.29
N GLU A 167 22.74 5.20 4.42
CA GLU A 167 24.04 4.79 4.94
C GLU A 167 24.65 3.53 4.30
N LYS A 168 23.96 2.86 3.37
CA LYS A 168 24.39 1.56 2.83
C LYS A 168 24.46 1.43 1.31
N ARG A 169 24.36 2.54 0.58
CA ARG A 169 24.43 2.51 -0.89
C ARG A 169 25.68 1.78 -1.41
N LEU A 170 26.84 2.09 -0.83
CA LEU A 170 28.11 1.52 -1.27
C LEU A 170 28.21 0.02 -0.92
N LEU A 171 27.90 -0.33 0.33
CA LEU A 171 27.94 -1.74 0.79
C LEU A 171 26.94 -2.61 0.04
N THR A 172 25.72 -2.10 -0.22
CA THR A 172 24.72 -2.84 -0.99
C THR A 172 25.12 -2.99 -2.45
N ALA A 173 25.71 -1.97 -3.06
CA ALA A 173 26.19 -2.03 -4.44
C ALA A 173 27.36 -3.02 -4.57
N LEU A 174 28.30 -3.00 -3.65
CA LEU A 174 29.41 -3.95 -3.57
C LEU A 174 28.90 -5.37 -3.35
N PHE A 175 27.98 -5.56 -2.40
CA PHE A 175 27.39 -6.87 -2.14
C PHE A 175 26.57 -7.40 -3.33
N LYS A 176 25.82 -6.53 -4.01
CA LYS A 176 25.10 -6.89 -5.25
C LYS A 176 26.07 -7.28 -6.38
N GLY A 177 27.14 -6.52 -6.57
CA GLY A 177 28.11 -6.81 -7.60
C GLY A 177 28.87 -8.11 -7.38
N LEU A 178 29.29 -8.36 -6.15
CA LEU A 178 30.16 -9.49 -5.81
C LEU A 178 29.41 -10.81 -5.58
N PHE A 179 28.25 -10.80 -4.97
CA PHE A 179 27.60 -12.01 -4.45
C PHE A 179 26.32 -12.41 -5.17
N LYS A 180 25.57 -11.47 -5.77
CA LYS A 180 24.32 -11.80 -6.47
C LYS A 180 24.49 -12.87 -7.56
N PRO A 181 25.56 -12.87 -8.38
CA PRO A 181 25.76 -13.88 -9.41
C PRO A 181 25.91 -15.31 -8.88
N PHE A 182 26.30 -15.46 -7.60
CA PHE A 182 26.62 -16.75 -6.98
C PHE A 182 25.55 -17.22 -5.98
N MET A 183 24.43 -16.51 -5.85
CA MET A 183 23.38 -16.84 -4.90
C MET A 183 22.06 -17.12 -5.58
N SER A 184 21.33 -18.15 -5.10
CA SER A 184 19.92 -18.28 -5.44
C SER A 184 19.12 -17.07 -4.93
N TYR A 185 18.02 -16.76 -5.59
CA TYR A 185 17.15 -15.63 -5.22
C TYR A 185 16.72 -15.68 -3.74
N GLU A 186 16.29 -16.85 -3.25
CA GLU A 186 15.89 -17.01 -1.83
C GLU A 186 17.03 -16.73 -0.85
N ARG A 187 18.22 -17.19 -1.16
CA ARG A 187 19.41 -16.97 -0.35
C ARG A 187 19.82 -15.49 -0.36
N TRP A 188 19.70 -14.87 -1.51
CA TRP A 188 19.89 -13.44 -1.69
C TRP A 188 18.91 -12.62 -0.85
N VAL A 189 17.61 -12.92 -0.89
CA VAL A 189 16.57 -12.27 -0.09
C VAL A 189 16.86 -12.45 1.40
N LYS A 190 17.20 -13.65 1.87
CA LYS A 190 17.57 -13.91 3.28
C LYS A 190 18.80 -13.14 3.73
N CYS A 191 19.82 -13.02 2.89
CA CYS A 191 21.05 -12.30 3.24
C CYS A 191 20.83 -10.78 3.23
N THR A 192 20.13 -10.26 2.24
CA THR A 192 19.75 -8.83 2.21
C THR A 192 18.83 -8.51 3.37
N TYR A 193 17.87 -9.35 3.69
CA TYR A 193 17.00 -9.21 4.86
C TYR A 193 17.84 -9.07 6.15
N ARG A 194 18.78 -9.96 6.41
CA ARG A 194 19.66 -9.89 7.60
C ARG A 194 20.52 -8.62 7.64
N LEU A 195 21.07 -8.20 6.50
CA LEU A 195 21.86 -6.97 6.41
C LEU A 195 21.02 -5.73 6.70
N TYR A 196 19.76 -5.73 6.26
CA TYR A 196 18.84 -4.62 6.44
C TYR A 196 18.15 -4.65 7.81
N SER A 197 17.70 -5.76 8.31
CA SER A 197 16.94 -5.85 9.55
C SER A 197 17.74 -5.45 10.79
N ASN A 198 19.04 -5.77 10.86
CA ASN A 198 19.84 -5.52 12.06
C ASN A 198 20.12 -4.04 12.36
N LYS A 199 20.12 -3.17 11.32
CA LYS A 199 20.40 -1.75 11.51
C LYS A 199 19.14 -0.86 11.50
N TRP A 200 18.00 -1.41 11.06
CA TRP A 200 16.79 -0.66 10.74
C TRP A 200 15.58 -1.01 11.58
N ASN A 201 15.73 -1.95 12.53
CA ASN A 201 14.70 -2.24 13.53
C ASN A 201 14.14 -0.99 14.25
N ARG A 202 14.77 0.15 14.05
CA ARG A 202 14.32 1.43 14.62
C ARG A 202 13.42 2.25 13.69
N LYS A 203 13.27 1.87 12.40
CA LYS A 203 12.53 2.67 11.40
C LYS A 203 11.62 1.86 10.49
N PHE A 204 11.82 0.55 10.40
CA PHE A 204 11.01 -0.34 9.59
C PHE A 204 10.62 -1.56 10.40
N ILE A 205 9.39 -2.00 10.22
CA ILE A 205 8.93 -3.29 10.73
C ILE A 205 9.38 -4.41 9.80
N LYS A 206 9.40 -5.61 10.34
CA LYS A 206 9.62 -6.83 9.55
C LYS A 206 8.51 -6.98 8.52
N GLU A 207 8.89 -7.45 7.33
CA GLU A 207 7.92 -7.84 6.32
C GLU A 207 6.87 -8.81 6.88
N MET A 208 5.61 -8.48 6.61
CA MET A 208 4.48 -9.37 6.84
C MET A 208 3.97 -9.84 5.48
N PHE A 209 3.66 -11.12 5.38
CA PHE A 209 3.13 -11.67 4.16
C PHE A 209 1.68 -11.21 3.95
N THR A 210 1.45 -10.40 2.95
CA THR A 210 0.17 -9.72 2.73
C THR A 210 -0.44 -9.98 1.36
N THR A 211 0.31 -10.65 0.49
CA THR A 211 -0.11 -10.90 -0.89
C THR A 211 -0.01 -12.40 -1.17
N PRO A 212 -1.03 -13.17 -0.82
CA PRO A 212 -1.02 -14.61 -1.07
C PRO A 212 -1.15 -14.90 -2.56
N VAL A 213 -0.39 -15.86 -3.02
CA VAL A 213 -0.61 -16.47 -4.34
C VAL A 213 -1.79 -17.43 -4.21
N PRO A 214 -2.85 -17.28 -5.01
CA PRO A 214 -3.99 -18.18 -4.91
C PRO A 214 -3.59 -19.60 -5.31
N LYS A 215 -3.99 -20.56 -4.50
CA LYS A 215 -3.86 -22.00 -4.77
C LYS A 215 -5.22 -22.67 -4.63
N ASP A 216 -5.34 -23.81 -5.25
CA ASP A 216 -6.56 -24.62 -5.11
C ASP A 216 -6.80 -24.91 -3.61
N CYS A 217 -8.01 -24.82 -3.16
CA CYS A 217 -8.46 -25.08 -1.79
C CYS A 217 -7.95 -24.10 -0.71
N GLU A 218 -7.21 -23.07 -1.04
CA GLU A 218 -6.83 -22.04 -0.05
C GLU A 218 -7.97 -21.01 0.09
N ILE A 219 -8.28 -20.70 1.35
CA ILE A 219 -9.31 -19.72 1.69
C ILE A 219 -8.74 -18.73 2.69
N TRP A 220 -8.82 -17.44 2.37
CA TRP A 220 -8.57 -16.35 3.32
C TRP A 220 -9.90 -15.90 3.88
N THR A 221 -9.94 -15.62 5.16
CA THR A 221 -11.18 -15.26 5.85
C THR A 221 -11.04 -13.89 6.48
N TYR A 222 -11.96 -12.99 6.18
CA TYR A 222 -12.18 -11.81 6.99
C TYR A 222 -13.26 -12.12 8.02
N ASP A 223 -12.86 -12.18 9.29
CA ASP A 223 -13.77 -12.36 10.42
C ASP A 223 -14.33 -11.00 10.85
N ASN A 224 -15.60 -10.82 10.68
CA ASN A 224 -16.28 -9.54 10.91
C ASN A 224 -16.37 -9.17 12.39
N GLN A 225 -16.42 -10.15 13.27
CA GLN A 225 -16.50 -9.93 14.70
C GLN A 225 -15.18 -9.37 15.26
N SER A 226 -14.06 -9.96 14.84
CA SER A 226 -12.73 -9.55 15.32
C SER A 226 -12.05 -8.52 14.42
N GLY A 227 -12.57 -8.27 13.20
CA GLY A 227 -11.94 -7.44 12.18
C GLY A 227 -10.61 -8.00 11.67
N LYS A 228 -10.36 -9.31 11.80
CA LYS A 228 -9.11 -9.96 11.43
C LYS A 228 -9.19 -10.61 10.07
N ILE A 229 -8.09 -10.56 9.33
CA ILE A 229 -7.88 -11.42 8.17
C ILE A 229 -7.06 -12.62 8.60
N ILE A 230 -7.57 -13.81 8.32
CA ILE A 230 -6.94 -15.08 8.65
C ILE A 230 -6.53 -15.74 7.33
N ALA A 231 -5.23 -16.01 7.19
CA ALA A 231 -4.68 -16.72 6.06
C ALA A 231 -4.94 -18.24 6.15
N PRO A 232 -4.82 -19.01 5.04
CA PRO A 232 -5.02 -20.46 5.05
C PRO A 232 -4.15 -21.23 6.06
N ASP A 233 -2.98 -20.68 6.40
CA ASP A 233 -2.08 -21.25 7.42
C ASP A 233 -2.41 -20.80 8.86
N GLY A 234 -3.55 -20.13 9.06
CA GLY A 234 -4.01 -19.64 10.37
C GLY A 234 -3.37 -18.34 10.83
N LYS A 235 -2.44 -17.77 10.07
CA LYS A 235 -1.82 -16.48 10.44
C LYS A 235 -2.77 -15.32 10.22
N THR A 236 -2.70 -14.35 11.12
CA THR A 236 -3.43 -13.09 10.98
C THR A 236 -2.63 -12.11 10.13
N LEU A 237 -3.29 -11.49 9.14
CA LEU A 237 -2.71 -10.50 8.26
C LEU A 237 -3.25 -9.10 8.59
N PRO A 238 -2.42 -8.03 8.49
CA PRO A 238 -2.88 -6.65 8.68
C PRO A 238 -3.77 -6.18 7.53
N TYR A 239 -3.57 -6.72 6.34
CA TYR A 239 -4.39 -6.49 5.16
C TYR A 239 -4.20 -7.63 4.15
N LEU A 240 -5.10 -7.72 3.20
CA LEU A 240 -5.03 -8.60 2.04
C LEU A 240 -4.89 -7.75 0.78
N HIS A 241 -3.84 -7.98 -0.01
CA HIS A 241 -3.60 -7.26 -1.25
C HIS A 241 -3.95 -8.12 -2.45
N PHE A 242 -4.78 -7.59 -3.34
CA PHE A 242 -5.32 -8.33 -4.49
C PHE A 242 -4.42 -8.30 -5.73
N LEU A 243 -3.13 -8.02 -5.61
CA LEU A 243 -2.20 -7.99 -6.73
C LEU A 243 -2.21 -9.31 -7.52
N PHE A 244 -2.10 -10.44 -6.81
CA PHE A 244 -2.05 -11.76 -7.43
C PHE A 244 -3.43 -12.32 -7.82
N PHE A 245 -4.49 -11.65 -7.42
CA PHE A 245 -5.84 -11.97 -7.84
C PHE A 245 -6.18 -11.40 -9.21
N LYS A 246 -5.32 -10.55 -9.75
CA LYS A 246 -5.44 -9.96 -11.08
C LYS A 246 -4.44 -10.60 -12.01
N LYS A 247 -4.84 -10.77 -13.27
CA LYS A 247 -3.92 -11.14 -14.34
C LYS A 247 -2.94 -9.99 -14.55
N THR A 248 -1.66 -10.21 -14.25
CA THR A 248 -0.61 -9.20 -14.41
C THR A 248 0.55 -9.75 -15.23
N LYS A 249 1.29 -8.85 -15.89
CA LYS A 249 2.51 -9.21 -16.63
C LYS A 249 3.64 -9.78 -15.76
N TYR A 250 3.50 -9.72 -14.43
CA TYR A 250 4.52 -10.21 -13.50
C TYR A 250 4.26 -11.63 -13.00
N LEU A 251 3.13 -12.20 -13.37
CA LEU A 251 2.74 -13.54 -12.94
C LEU A 251 2.77 -14.50 -14.12
N GLU A 252 3.76 -15.36 -14.13
CA GLU A 252 3.83 -16.53 -15.00
C GLU A 252 3.05 -17.70 -14.35
N THR A 253 1.72 -17.60 -14.30
CA THR A 253 0.87 -18.66 -13.76
C THR A 253 -0.44 -18.72 -14.52
N ASP A 254 -0.91 -19.93 -14.79
CA ASP A 254 -2.24 -20.17 -15.37
C ASP A 254 -3.36 -20.09 -14.32
N LYS A 255 -2.99 -19.97 -13.04
CA LYS A 255 -3.94 -19.90 -11.92
C LYS A 255 -4.20 -18.46 -11.55
N TYR A 256 -5.23 -17.92 -12.17
CA TYR A 256 -5.75 -16.61 -11.82
C TYR A 256 -7.09 -16.77 -11.10
N TRP A 257 -7.41 -15.78 -10.28
CA TRP A 257 -8.77 -15.66 -9.79
C TRP A 257 -9.72 -15.49 -10.98
N LYS A 258 -10.95 -16.02 -10.84
CA LYS A 258 -11.94 -15.92 -11.91
C LYS A 258 -12.13 -14.47 -12.33
N ASP A 259 -12.37 -14.25 -13.62
CA ASP A 259 -12.77 -12.96 -14.13
C ASP A 259 -13.95 -12.46 -13.31
N ASP A 260 -13.99 -11.16 -13.06
CA ASP A 260 -15.00 -10.49 -12.26
C ASP A 260 -14.96 -10.79 -10.74
N TYR A 261 -13.96 -11.50 -10.26
CA TYR A 261 -13.78 -11.78 -8.84
C TYR A 261 -13.93 -10.56 -7.94
N TRP A 262 -13.40 -9.41 -8.37
CA TRP A 262 -13.46 -8.14 -7.64
C TRP A 262 -14.73 -7.34 -7.88
N LYS A 263 -15.65 -7.78 -8.75
CA LYS A 263 -16.94 -7.14 -8.99
C LYS A 263 -17.94 -7.46 -7.89
N VAL A 264 -17.52 -7.28 -6.65
CA VAL A 264 -18.44 -7.33 -5.50
C VAL A 264 -19.36 -6.12 -5.59
N ASP A 265 -20.66 -6.34 -5.47
CA ASP A 265 -21.64 -5.25 -5.49
C ASP A 265 -21.34 -4.26 -4.36
N ASN A 266 -21.04 -3.02 -4.74
CA ASN A 266 -20.73 -1.94 -3.81
C ASN A 266 -21.88 -1.60 -2.86
N ARG A 267 -23.12 -1.99 -3.21
CA ARG A 267 -24.33 -1.74 -2.42
C ARG A 267 -24.57 -2.78 -1.35
N ARG A 268 -23.80 -3.88 -1.31
CA ARG A 268 -23.93 -4.91 -0.29
C ARG A 268 -23.63 -4.35 1.09
N ASP A 269 -24.43 -4.73 2.05
CA ASP A 269 -24.16 -4.53 3.47
C ASP A 269 -23.33 -5.71 3.99
N PHE A 270 -22.08 -5.42 4.35
CA PHE A 270 -21.17 -6.42 4.88
C PHE A 270 -21.26 -6.55 6.40
N SER A 271 -21.98 -5.64 7.08
CA SER A 271 -22.09 -5.62 8.55
C SER A 271 -22.88 -6.81 9.12
N GLU A 272 -23.82 -7.35 8.32
CA GLU A 272 -24.66 -8.49 8.71
C GLU A 272 -23.99 -9.86 8.50
N LYS A 273 -22.77 -9.89 7.98
CA LYS A 273 -22.06 -11.13 7.68
C LYS A 273 -21.16 -11.53 8.84
N LYS A 274 -21.13 -12.82 9.16
CA LYS A 274 -20.21 -13.34 10.16
C LYS A 274 -18.77 -13.36 9.62
N CYS A 275 -18.59 -13.91 8.43
CA CYS A 275 -17.31 -14.00 7.74
C CYS A 275 -17.44 -13.67 6.26
N ILE A 276 -16.33 -13.20 5.67
CA ILE A 276 -16.17 -13.02 4.23
C ILE A 276 -14.98 -13.88 3.80
N TYR A 277 -15.21 -14.76 2.83
CA TYR A 277 -14.23 -15.73 2.35
C TYR A 277 -13.71 -15.33 0.98
N PHE A 278 -12.42 -15.43 0.81
CA PHE A 278 -11.70 -15.16 -0.44
C PHE A 278 -11.03 -16.45 -0.90
N SER A 279 -11.38 -16.93 -2.08
CA SER A 279 -10.83 -18.14 -2.68
C SER A 279 -10.71 -17.98 -4.19
N LEU A 280 -10.16 -18.97 -4.90
CA LEU A 280 -10.15 -18.97 -6.38
C LEU A 280 -11.55 -18.85 -6.99
N ASP A 281 -12.58 -19.26 -6.25
CA ASP A 281 -13.97 -19.19 -6.72
C ASP A 281 -14.65 -17.83 -6.52
N GLY A 282 -13.95 -16.89 -5.93
CA GLY A 282 -14.45 -15.54 -5.69
C GLY A 282 -14.68 -15.22 -4.20
N VAL A 283 -15.42 -14.14 -3.97
CA VAL A 283 -15.82 -13.68 -2.64
C VAL A 283 -17.12 -14.34 -2.24
N LYS A 284 -17.11 -15.09 -1.16
CA LYS A 284 -18.30 -15.73 -0.57
C LYS A 284 -18.55 -15.16 0.82
N GLU A 285 -19.79 -15.21 1.24
CA GLU A 285 -20.21 -14.70 2.54
C GLU A 285 -21.03 -15.77 3.25
N ASP A 286 -20.79 -15.95 4.56
CA ASP A 286 -21.74 -16.67 5.40
C ASP A 286 -22.94 -15.77 5.70
N ARG A 287 -24.11 -16.34 5.61
CA ARG A 287 -25.29 -15.74 6.24
C ARG A 287 -25.21 -16.03 7.73
N LEU A 288 -25.41 -15.00 8.54
CA LEU A 288 -25.64 -15.17 9.97
C LEU A 288 -26.83 -16.07 10.21
#